data_3653c5cce15821fe3b07aae87b55230c
#
_entry.id   3653c5cce15821fe3b07aae87b55230c
#
_cell.length_a   1.000
_cell.length_b   1.000
_cell.length_c   1.000
_cell.angle_alpha   90.00
_cell.angle_beta   90.00
_cell.angle_gamma   90.00
#
_symmetry.space_group_name_H-M   'P 1'
#
loop_
_entity.id
_entity.type
_entity.pdbx_description
1 polymer ?
#
loop_
_entity_poly.entity_id
_entity_poly.type
_entity_poly.pdbx_seq_one_letter_code
_entity_poly.pdbx_strand_id
1 'polypeptide(L)'
;MNVFKASEGQILLDGEPIDYSKVSFGYLPEERGLYPKEKIIDQLVYLAELKGMQRSEATKSIDYWLDFLNMTEFRNKNLDNLSKGNQQKIQLISSIAHQPDVIVFDEPFTGLDPVNAKLLESVIKEQIKQNKIVIFSSHQMNYIEQFCDDMIILKNGKIMLSGNIKQIKQSYPQNKLLVESNEAKKIHQTYKEQTILQDSDSIIYKMDNPDEKKKVMQKLIKEFDIRTIGIFEPTLGDIFVEYAGDEHEKAEIKQLDQMEKGN
;
A
#
# COMPACT_ATOMS: atom_id res chain seq x y z
N MET A 1 -18.50 1.18 9.81
CA MET A 1 -18.64 2.56 10.34
C MET A 1 -19.83 3.22 9.61
N ASN A 2 -20.89 3.53 10.26
CA ASN A 2 -22.08 4.13 9.62
C ASN A 2 -22.09 5.66 9.85
N VAL A 3 -20.99 6.34 9.44
CA VAL A 3 -20.82 7.80 9.65
C VAL A 3 -21.77 8.57 8.73
N PHE A 4 -21.85 8.14 7.46
CA PHE A 4 -22.76 8.70 6.47
C PHE A 4 -23.55 7.56 5.81
N LYS A 5 -24.80 7.84 5.45
CA LYS A 5 -25.59 6.92 4.63
C LYS A 5 -25.15 7.05 3.17
N ALA A 6 -25.14 5.93 2.44
CA ALA A 6 -24.97 5.96 1.00
C ALA A 6 -26.13 6.73 0.36
N SER A 7 -25.82 7.61 -0.59
CA SER A 7 -26.86 8.34 -1.32
C SER A 7 -27.65 7.39 -2.23
N GLU A 8 -26.96 6.41 -2.82
CA GLU A 8 -27.52 5.37 -3.67
C GLU A 8 -26.74 4.07 -3.47
N GLY A 9 -27.33 2.95 -3.88
CA GLY A 9 -26.72 1.62 -3.76
C GLY A 9 -26.76 1.05 -2.35
N GLN A 10 -25.98 0.00 -2.11
CA GLN A 10 -25.94 -0.72 -0.85
C GLN A 10 -24.53 -1.23 -0.56
N ILE A 11 -24.22 -1.38 0.73
CA ILE A 11 -22.97 -1.98 1.20
C ILE A 11 -23.29 -3.41 1.62
N LEU A 12 -22.58 -4.36 1.02
CA LEU A 12 -22.76 -5.78 1.27
C LEU A 12 -21.54 -6.35 2.00
N LEU A 13 -21.78 -7.33 2.88
CA LEU A 13 -20.77 -8.20 3.45
C LEU A 13 -21.21 -9.64 3.18
N ASP A 14 -20.38 -10.42 2.51
CA ASP A 14 -20.69 -11.79 2.07
C ASP A 14 -21.99 -11.91 1.23
N GLY A 15 -22.27 -10.87 0.42
CA GLY A 15 -23.46 -10.80 -0.46
C GLY A 15 -24.73 -10.30 0.22
N GLU A 16 -24.75 -10.13 1.53
CA GLU A 16 -25.90 -9.64 2.30
C GLU A 16 -25.69 -8.18 2.74
N PRO A 17 -26.76 -7.38 2.84
CA PRO A 17 -26.67 -6.02 3.37
C PRO A 17 -26.02 -5.99 4.76
N ILE A 18 -25.02 -5.10 4.91
CA ILE A 18 -24.25 -5.05 6.17
C ILE A 18 -25.14 -4.63 7.36
N ASP A 19 -25.12 -5.43 8.39
CA ASP A 19 -25.75 -5.12 9.70
C ASP A 19 -24.68 -4.52 10.64
N TYR A 20 -24.64 -3.18 10.72
CA TYR A 20 -23.70 -2.45 11.57
C TYR A 20 -23.83 -2.72 13.07
N SER A 21 -24.90 -3.38 13.52
CA SER A 21 -25.05 -3.80 14.92
C SER A 21 -24.30 -5.09 15.23
N LYS A 22 -23.98 -5.88 14.20
CA LYS A 22 -23.30 -7.19 14.32
C LYS A 22 -21.85 -7.16 13.87
N VAL A 23 -21.48 -6.20 13.03
CA VAL A 23 -20.12 -6.08 12.47
C VAL A 23 -19.36 -5.02 13.24
N SER A 24 -18.27 -5.44 13.86
CA SER A 24 -17.37 -4.56 14.60
C SER A 24 -16.33 -3.92 13.70
N PHE A 25 -16.12 -2.60 13.85
CA PHE A 25 -15.18 -1.82 13.05
C PHE A 25 -14.04 -1.24 13.87
N GLY A 26 -12.80 -1.47 13.41
CA GLY A 26 -11.62 -0.72 13.80
C GLY A 26 -11.32 0.40 12.80
N TYR A 27 -10.91 1.55 13.28
CA TYR A 27 -10.51 2.67 12.42
C TYR A 27 -9.25 3.34 12.96
N LEU A 28 -8.25 3.44 12.10
CA LEU A 28 -7.04 4.22 12.34
C LEU A 28 -7.08 5.44 11.43
N PRO A 29 -7.36 6.64 11.95
CA PRO A 29 -7.32 7.88 11.16
C PRO A 29 -5.87 8.29 10.89
N GLU A 30 -5.65 9.06 9.83
CA GLU A 30 -4.37 9.71 9.54
C GLU A 30 -3.95 10.66 10.66
N GLU A 31 -4.91 11.46 11.18
CA GLU A 31 -4.66 12.36 12.29
C GLU A 31 -4.76 11.67 13.65
N ARG A 32 -4.06 12.23 14.65
CA ARG A 32 -4.03 11.66 15.99
C ARG A 32 -5.32 11.97 16.74
N GLY A 33 -5.96 10.91 17.27
CA GLY A 33 -7.23 11.02 17.97
C GLY A 33 -7.19 10.65 19.47
N LEU A 34 -6.00 10.38 20.03
CA LEU A 34 -5.86 9.97 21.44
C LEU A 34 -5.59 11.18 22.37
N TYR A 35 -5.87 10.99 23.66
CA TYR A 35 -5.73 12.03 24.69
C TYR A 35 -4.28 12.13 25.19
N PRO A 36 -3.56 13.24 24.95
CA PRO A 36 -2.13 13.34 25.25
C PRO A 36 -1.79 13.18 26.74
N LYS A 37 -2.61 13.72 27.63
CA LYS A 37 -2.37 13.76 29.09
C LYS A 37 -2.93 12.55 29.86
N GLU A 38 -3.58 11.63 29.16
CA GLU A 38 -4.12 10.42 29.76
C GLU A 38 -3.13 9.26 29.69
N LYS A 39 -3.19 8.37 30.69
CA LYS A 39 -2.38 7.14 30.67
C LYS A 39 -2.82 6.24 29.53
N ILE A 40 -1.84 5.61 28.90
CA ILE A 40 -2.05 4.74 27.73
C ILE A 40 -3.06 3.64 28.05
N ILE A 41 -2.85 2.89 29.13
CA ILE A 41 -3.75 1.78 29.47
C ILE A 41 -5.18 2.24 29.74
N ASP A 42 -5.34 3.37 30.45
CA ASP A 42 -6.67 3.84 30.87
C ASP A 42 -7.50 4.26 29.65
N GLN A 43 -6.91 5.03 28.72
CA GLN A 43 -7.61 5.44 27.51
C GLN A 43 -7.88 4.28 26.55
N LEU A 44 -6.93 3.33 26.38
CA LEU A 44 -7.13 2.18 25.51
C LEU A 44 -8.23 1.26 26.03
N VAL A 45 -8.26 0.99 27.34
CA VAL A 45 -9.31 0.19 27.98
C VAL A 45 -10.66 0.90 27.81
N TYR A 46 -10.74 2.20 28.09
CA TYR A 46 -11.97 2.97 27.92
C TYR A 46 -12.50 2.90 26.47
N LEU A 47 -11.61 3.05 25.47
CA LEU A 47 -12.01 2.97 24.05
C LEU A 47 -12.50 1.56 23.68
N ALA A 48 -11.87 0.50 24.20
CA ALA A 48 -12.30 -0.87 23.96
C ALA A 48 -13.65 -1.18 24.66
N GLU A 49 -13.87 -0.65 25.87
CA GLU A 49 -15.16 -0.76 26.58
C GLU A 49 -16.29 -0.04 25.81
N LEU A 50 -16.03 1.12 25.21
CA LEU A 50 -16.97 1.81 24.31
C LEU A 50 -17.35 0.98 23.07
N LYS A 51 -16.47 0.05 22.66
CA LYS A 51 -16.73 -0.90 21.57
C LYS A 51 -17.38 -2.19 22.03
N GLY A 52 -17.77 -2.28 23.30
CA GLY A 52 -18.51 -3.40 23.86
C GLY A 52 -17.67 -4.50 24.54
N MET A 53 -16.35 -4.34 24.64
CA MET A 53 -15.50 -5.29 25.36
C MET A 53 -15.69 -5.18 26.88
N GLN A 54 -15.61 -6.33 27.57
CA GLN A 54 -15.46 -6.31 29.03
C GLN A 54 -14.05 -5.84 29.40
N ARG A 55 -13.96 -5.08 30.52
CA ARG A 55 -12.69 -4.50 30.98
C ARG A 55 -11.55 -5.50 31.11
N SER A 56 -11.83 -6.70 31.61
CA SER A 56 -10.83 -7.77 31.76
C SER A 56 -10.29 -8.28 30.42
N GLU A 57 -11.17 -8.39 29.42
CA GLU A 57 -10.81 -8.81 28.05
C GLU A 57 -10.05 -7.69 27.32
N ALA A 58 -10.53 -6.46 27.44
CA ALA A 58 -9.87 -5.28 26.90
C ALA A 58 -8.42 -5.17 27.41
N THR A 59 -8.23 -5.32 28.73
CA THR A 59 -6.90 -5.27 29.35
C THR A 59 -5.99 -6.36 28.79
N LYS A 60 -6.45 -7.60 28.68
CA LYS A 60 -5.64 -8.71 28.14
C LYS A 60 -5.25 -8.45 26.67
N SER A 61 -6.20 -8.00 25.86
CA SER A 61 -5.94 -7.69 24.44
C SER A 61 -4.96 -6.55 24.28
N ILE A 62 -5.11 -5.48 25.07
CA ILE A 62 -4.20 -4.33 25.04
C ILE A 62 -2.80 -4.74 25.51
N ASP A 63 -2.67 -5.52 26.57
CA ASP A 63 -1.39 -6.01 27.06
C ASP A 63 -0.67 -6.87 26.01
N TYR A 64 -1.42 -7.75 25.29
CA TYR A 64 -0.90 -8.50 24.15
C TYR A 64 -0.34 -7.58 23.05
N TRP A 65 -1.09 -6.55 22.65
CA TRP A 65 -0.63 -5.65 21.57
C TRP A 65 0.50 -4.72 22.02
N LEU A 66 0.53 -4.30 23.28
CA LEU A 66 1.65 -3.56 23.85
C LEU A 66 2.93 -4.40 23.82
N ASP A 67 2.86 -5.68 24.17
CA ASP A 67 3.98 -6.60 24.09
C ASP A 67 4.43 -6.83 22.62
N PHE A 68 3.48 -7.13 21.74
CA PHE A 68 3.73 -7.36 20.32
C PHE A 68 4.47 -6.19 19.64
N LEU A 69 4.15 -4.95 20.04
CA LEU A 69 4.75 -3.72 19.49
C LEU A 69 5.94 -3.20 20.30
N ASN A 70 6.42 -3.96 21.29
CA ASN A 70 7.49 -3.56 22.21
C ASN A 70 7.20 -2.25 22.95
N MET A 71 5.96 -2.10 23.44
CA MET A 71 5.45 -0.90 24.11
C MET A 71 5.08 -1.12 25.59
N THR A 72 5.35 -2.28 26.16
CA THR A 72 4.95 -2.68 27.52
C THR A 72 5.45 -1.70 28.59
N GLU A 73 6.65 -1.17 28.45
CA GLU A 73 7.22 -0.19 29.38
C GLU A 73 6.47 1.16 29.44
N PHE A 74 5.68 1.47 28.38
CA PHE A 74 4.92 2.70 28.26
C PHE A 74 3.48 2.59 28.79
N ARG A 75 3.04 1.40 29.15
CA ARG A 75 1.69 1.05 29.58
C ARG A 75 1.03 2.06 30.53
N ASN A 76 1.77 2.47 31.54
CA ASN A 76 1.30 3.38 32.60
C ASN A 76 1.77 4.82 32.42
N LYS A 77 2.42 5.16 31.32
CA LYS A 77 2.86 6.51 30.99
C LYS A 77 1.74 7.28 30.28
N ASN A 78 1.82 8.61 30.35
CA ASN A 78 0.95 9.47 29.53
C ASN A 78 1.41 9.47 28.08
N LEU A 79 0.47 9.66 27.15
CA LEU A 79 0.74 9.57 25.71
C LEU A 79 1.73 10.66 25.24
N ASP A 80 1.69 11.86 25.81
CA ASP A 80 2.59 12.99 25.48
C ASP A 80 4.05 12.73 25.82
N ASN A 81 4.34 11.75 26.69
CA ASN A 81 5.71 11.33 27.02
C ASN A 81 6.35 10.45 25.94
N LEU A 82 5.63 10.10 24.88
CA LEU A 82 6.09 9.23 23.83
C LEU A 82 6.54 10.01 22.59
N SER A 83 7.54 9.45 21.88
CA SER A 83 7.87 9.91 20.53
C SER A 83 6.68 9.79 19.58
N LYS A 84 6.69 10.57 18.49
CA LYS A 84 5.61 10.53 17.47
C LYS A 84 5.34 9.11 16.95
N GLY A 85 6.39 8.34 16.66
CA GLY A 85 6.24 6.96 16.19
C GLY A 85 5.64 6.03 17.24
N ASN A 86 6.00 6.19 18.52
CA ASN A 86 5.40 5.41 19.59
C ASN A 86 3.94 5.80 19.85
N GLN A 87 3.57 7.09 19.72
CA GLN A 87 2.17 7.52 19.79
C GLN A 87 1.34 6.87 18.68
N GLN A 88 1.91 6.73 17.48
CA GLN A 88 1.24 6.06 16.35
C GLN A 88 1.01 4.56 16.63
N LYS A 89 1.97 3.87 17.26
CA LYS A 89 1.76 2.49 17.72
C LYS A 89 0.61 2.36 18.72
N ILE A 90 0.49 3.30 19.67
CA ILE A 90 -0.62 3.31 20.63
C ILE A 90 -1.95 3.55 19.90
N GLN A 91 -1.98 4.46 18.93
CA GLN A 91 -3.16 4.71 18.11
C GLN A 91 -3.54 3.47 17.27
N LEU A 92 -2.57 2.75 16.73
CA LEU A 92 -2.80 1.48 16.06
C LEU A 92 -3.45 0.45 17.02
N ILE A 93 -2.92 0.31 18.25
CA ILE A 93 -3.52 -0.56 19.27
C ILE A 93 -4.99 -0.17 19.52
N SER A 94 -5.30 1.11 19.63
CA SER A 94 -6.67 1.56 19.88
C SER A 94 -7.66 1.14 18.79
N SER A 95 -7.17 0.98 17.56
CA SER A 95 -8.01 0.59 16.41
C SER A 95 -8.26 -0.92 16.32
N ILE A 96 -7.43 -1.77 16.96
CA ILE A 96 -7.49 -3.23 16.82
C ILE A 96 -7.74 -3.98 18.12
N ALA A 97 -7.52 -3.36 19.28
CA ALA A 97 -7.58 -4.03 20.59
C ALA A 97 -8.96 -4.62 20.91
N HIS A 98 -10.03 -4.02 20.38
CA HIS A 98 -11.40 -4.54 20.55
C HIS A 98 -11.76 -5.67 19.57
N GLN A 99 -10.77 -6.24 18.87
CA GLN A 99 -10.88 -7.37 17.95
C GLN A 99 -11.95 -7.19 16.85
N PRO A 100 -11.89 -6.09 16.08
CA PRO A 100 -12.89 -5.79 15.06
C PRO A 100 -12.93 -6.86 13.97
N ASP A 101 -14.06 -6.95 13.25
CA ASP A 101 -14.23 -7.81 12.08
C ASP A 101 -13.65 -7.14 10.82
N VAL A 102 -13.86 -5.84 10.71
CA VAL A 102 -13.37 -5.00 9.60
C VAL A 102 -12.50 -3.89 10.16
N ILE A 103 -11.32 -3.75 9.61
CA ILE A 103 -10.33 -2.74 10.00
C ILE A 103 -10.09 -1.80 8.82
N VAL A 104 -10.19 -0.50 9.07
CA VAL A 104 -9.90 0.54 8.09
C VAL A 104 -8.74 1.37 8.59
N PHE A 105 -7.65 1.39 7.84
CA PHE A 105 -6.47 2.19 8.10
C PHE A 105 -6.35 3.31 7.05
N ASP A 106 -6.32 4.56 7.51
CA ASP A 106 -6.18 5.73 6.66
C ASP A 106 -4.73 6.20 6.66
N GLU A 107 -4.05 6.05 5.51
CA GLU A 107 -2.63 6.36 5.31
C GLU A 107 -1.69 5.82 6.41
N PRO A 108 -1.77 4.53 6.78
CA PRO A 108 -1.14 4.00 7.98
C PRO A 108 0.40 3.98 7.93
N PHE A 109 0.99 4.06 6.73
CA PHE A 109 2.44 4.05 6.52
C PHE A 109 3.07 5.44 6.46
N THR A 110 2.25 6.51 6.40
CA THR A 110 2.74 7.87 6.25
C THR A 110 3.56 8.31 7.47
N GLY A 111 4.79 8.79 7.21
CA GLY A 111 5.70 9.27 8.25
C GLY A 111 6.33 8.18 9.13
N LEU A 112 6.21 6.90 8.77
CA LEU A 112 6.90 5.81 9.45
C LEU A 112 8.33 5.65 8.93
N ASP A 113 9.25 5.41 9.86
CA ASP A 113 10.56 4.86 9.51
C ASP A 113 10.46 3.37 9.11
N PRO A 114 11.48 2.78 8.47
CA PRO A 114 11.44 1.40 7.98
C PRO A 114 11.17 0.35 9.08
N VAL A 115 11.57 0.61 10.33
CA VAL A 115 11.37 -0.33 11.45
C VAL A 115 9.89 -0.33 11.85
N ASN A 116 9.30 0.85 11.99
CA ASN A 116 7.88 0.99 12.34
C ASN A 116 6.97 0.52 11.21
N ALA A 117 7.35 0.72 9.95
CA ALA A 117 6.64 0.17 8.80
C ALA A 117 6.59 -1.38 8.84
N LYS A 118 7.71 -2.05 9.17
CA LYS A 118 7.75 -3.51 9.36
C LYS A 118 6.89 -4.00 10.53
N LEU A 119 6.82 -3.22 11.61
CA LEU A 119 5.92 -3.55 12.73
C LEU A 119 4.46 -3.46 12.32
N LEU A 120 4.06 -2.41 11.61
CA LEU A 120 2.71 -2.27 11.06
C LEU A 120 2.38 -3.41 10.09
N GLU A 121 3.31 -3.78 9.21
CA GLU A 121 3.18 -4.96 8.35
C GLU A 121 2.87 -6.23 9.16
N SER A 122 3.60 -6.44 10.26
CA SER A 122 3.39 -7.61 11.13
C SER A 122 2.00 -7.59 11.77
N VAL A 123 1.49 -6.41 12.16
CA VAL A 123 0.13 -6.25 12.67
C VAL A 123 -0.91 -6.60 11.59
N ILE A 124 -0.75 -6.06 10.38
CA ILE A 124 -1.65 -6.35 9.24
C ILE A 124 -1.69 -7.86 8.98
N LYS A 125 -0.53 -8.50 8.88
CA LYS A 125 -0.43 -9.95 8.69
C LYS A 125 -1.10 -10.75 9.81
N GLU A 126 -0.97 -10.30 11.05
CA GLU A 126 -1.61 -10.96 12.19
C GLU A 126 -3.14 -10.83 12.13
N GLN A 127 -3.67 -9.64 11.73
CA GLN A 127 -5.11 -9.46 11.54
C GLN A 127 -5.66 -10.36 10.41
N ILE A 128 -4.93 -10.46 9.30
CA ILE A 128 -5.32 -11.33 8.16
C ILE A 128 -5.34 -12.80 8.59
N LYS A 129 -4.35 -13.27 9.38
CA LYS A 129 -4.34 -14.63 9.92
C LYS A 129 -5.56 -14.93 10.80
N GLN A 130 -6.09 -13.91 11.47
CA GLN A 130 -7.31 -13.99 12.28
C GLN A 130 -8.58 -13.86 11.43
N ASN A 131 -8.50 -13.95 10.10
CA ASN A 131 -9.59 -13.81 9.13
C ASN A 131 -10.33 -12.45 9.23
N LYS A 132 -9.63 -11.39 9.61
CA LYS A 132 -10.18 -10.03 9.60
C LYS A 132 -10.10 -9.42 8.20
N ILE A 133 -11.09 -8.60 7.85
CA ILE A 133 -11.05 -7.79 6.63
C ILE A 133 -10.23 -6.53 6.93
N VAL A 134 -9.14 -6.33 6.18
CA VAL A 134 -8.29 -5.15 6.33
C VAL A 134 -8.38 -4.32 5.06
N ILE A 135 -8.77 -3.07 5.22
CA ILE A 135 -8.84 -2.06 4.16
C ILE A 135 -7.88 -0.94 4.54
N PHE A 136 -7.03 -0.50 3.64
CA PHE A 136 -6.25 0.70 3.89
C PHE A 136 -6.15 1.59 2.66
N SER A 137 -6.10 2.90 2.89
CA SER A 137 -5.75 3.89 1.88
C SER A 137 -4.24 4.09 1.87
N SER A 138 -3.65 4.30 0.71
CA SER A 138 -2.26 4.75 0.59
C SER A 138 -1.99 5.39 -0.76
N HIS A 139 -1.12 6.41 -0.77
CA HIS A 139 -0.50 6.94 -1.98
C HIS A 139 0.86 6.25 -2.27
N GLN A 140 1.33 5.37 -1.39
CA GLN A 140 2.59 4.64 -1.52
C GLN A 140 2.35 3.27 -2.15
N MET A 141 2.50 3.18 -3.48
CA MET A 141 2.15 2.00 -4.27
C MET A 141 2.91 0.73 -3.90
N ASN A 142 4.15 0.87 -3.38
CA ASN A 142 4.95 -0.25 -2.89
C ASN A 142 4.27 -1.01 -1.73
N TYR A 143 3.60 -0.33 -0.80
CA TYR A 143 2.87 -0.98 0.27
C TYR A 143 1.58 -1.65 -0.23
N ILE A 144 0.87 -1.03 -1.17
CA ILE A 144 -0.30 -1.64 -1.80
C ILE A 144 0.11 -2.93 -2.51
N GLU A 145 1.18 -2.90 -3.30
CA GLU A 145 1.68 -4.07 -4.02
C GLU A 145 2.15 -5.20 -3.09
N GLN A 146 2.70 -4.85 -1.94
CA GLN A 146 3.25 -5.81 -0.99
C GLN A 146 2.18 -6.47 -0.11
N PHE A 147 1.09 -5.77 0.24
CA PHE A 147 0.15 -6.20 1.28
C PHE A 147 -1.27 -6.45 0.81
N CYS A 148 -1.67 -5.91 -0.36
CA CYS A 148 -3.03 -6.08 -0.85
C CYS A 148 -3.15 -7.24 -1.84
N ASP A 149 -4.26 -7.95 -1.77
CA ASP A 149 -4.69 -8.86 -2.83
C ASP A 149 -5.47 -8.10 -3.91
N ASP A 150 -6.35 -7.21 -3.50
CA ASP A 150 -7.22 -6.42 -4.36
C ASP A 150 -6.99 -4.92 -4.14
N MET A 151 -7.20 -4.13 -5.17
CA MET A 151 -7.06 -2.68 -5.11
C MET A 151 -8.20 -1.95 -5.81
N ILE A 152 -8.41 -0.69 -5.43
CA ILE A 152 -9.31 0.24 -6.10
C ILE A 152 -8.56 1.56 -6.28
N ILE A 153 -8.50 2.07 -7.51
CA ILE A 153 -8.03 3.43 -7.80
C ILE A 153 -9.24 4.35 -7.91
N LEU A 154 -9.26 5.36 -7.05
CA LEU A 154 -10.30 6.39 -7.03
C LEU A 154 -9.75 7.72 -7.55
N LYS A 155 -10.47 8.37 -8.47
CA LYS A 155 -10.20 9.73 -8.94
C LYS A 155 -11.49 10.51 -9.03
N ASN A 156 -11.57 11.66 -8.36
CA ASN A 156 -12.75 12.54 -8.37
C ASN A 156 -14.06 11.79 -8.02
N GLY A 157 -14.01 10.90 -7.03
CA GLY A 157 -15.14 10.09 -6.59
C GLY A 157 -15.55 8.97 -7.53
N LYS A 158 -14.80 8.70 -8.60
CA LYS A 158 -15.06 7.61 -9.55
C LYS A 158 -14.03 6.51 -9.43
N ILE A 159 -14.49 5.27 -9.55
CA ILE A 159 -13.60 4.11 -9.67
C ILE A 159 -12.99 4.10 -11.07
N MET A 160 -11.68 4.26 -11.15
CA MET A 160 -10.92 4.22 -12.42
C MET A 160 -10.45 2.81 -12.74
N LEU A 161 -10.06 2.05 -11.71
CA LEU A 161 -9.61 0.67 -11.81
C LEU A 161 -9.96 -0.05 -10.51
N SER A 162 -10.37 -1.31 -10.60
CA SER A 162 -10.57 -2.16 -9.43
C SER A 162 -10.33 -3.62 -9.77
N GLY A 163 -9.85 -4.40 -8.80
CA GLY A 163 -9.70 -5.84 -8.92
C GLY A 163 -8.42 -6.38 -8.29
N ASN A 164 -8.17 -7.65 -8.53
CA ASN A 164 -7.01 -8.35 -8.01
C ASN A 164 -5.72 -7.83 -8.66
N ILE A 165 -4.73 -7.46 -7.84
CA ILE A 165 -3.48 -6.82 -8.29
C ILE A 165 -2.71 -7.69 -9.29
N LYS A 166 -2.63 -9.00 -9.05
CA LYS A 166 -1.94 -9.93 -9.95
C LYS A 166 -2.63 -10.00 -11.31
N GLN A 167 -3.97 -10.05 -11.32
CA GLN A 167 -4.75 -10.09 -12.55
C GLN A 167 -4.63 -8.77 -13.32
N ILE A 168 -4.67 -7.63 -12.61
CA ILE A 168 -4.46 -6.31 -13.21
C ILE A 168 -3.09 -6.27 -13.89
N LYS A 169 -2.01 -6.65 -13.20
CA LYS A 169 -0.64 -6.66 -13.79
C LYS A 169 -0.54 -7.62 -14.97
N GLN A 170 -1.16 -8.79 -14.91
CA GLN A 170 -1.15 -9.77 -16.00
C GLN A 170 -1.97 -9.33 -17.22
N SER A 171 -2.98 -8.48 -17.04
CA SER A 171 -3.78 -7.94 -18.15
C SER A 171 -3.04 -6.89 -18.97
N TYR A 172 -1.91 -6.38 -18.47
CA TYR A 172 -1.11 -5.41 -19.22
C TYR A 172 -0.40 -6.06 -20.40
N PRO A 173 -0.29 -5.34 -21.53
CA PRO A 173 0.35 -5.86 -22.74
C PRO A 173 1.79 -6.29 -22.45
N GLN A 174 2.10 -7.57 -22.67
CA GLN A 174 3.45 -8.12 -22.53
C GLN A 174 4.32 -7.84 -23.77
N ASN A 175 4.20 -6.65 -24.32
CA ASN A 175 4.90 -6.21 -25.52
C ASN A 175 6.13 -5.33 -25.23
N LYS A 176 6.59 -5.32 -23.98
CA LYS A 176 7.77 -4.58 -23.56
C LYS A 176 8.78 -5.50 -22.90
N LEU A 177 10.07 -5.27 -23.16
CA LEU A 177 11.18 -5.94 -22.49
C LEU A 177 11.94 -4.92 -21.65
N LEU A 178 12.24 -5.28 -20.40
CA LEU A 178 13.27 -4.61 -19.62
C LEU A 178 14.63 -5.20 -20.00
N VAL A 179 15.56 -4.35 -20.36
CA VAL A 179 16.93 -4.74 -20.76
C VAL A 179 17.92 -3.94 -19.92
N GLU A 180 18.71 -4.64 -19.12
CA GLU A 180 19.81 -4.05 -18.35
C GLU A 180 21.15 -4.34 -19.04
N SER A 181 21.91 -3.29 -19.30
CA SER A 181 23.19 -3.37 -20.01
C SER A 181 24.04 -2.14 -19.74
N ASN A 182 25.35 -2.35 -19.61
CA ASN A 182 26.31 -1.22 -19.60
C ASN A 182 26.30 -0.44 -20.92
N GLU A 183 25.72 -1.01 -21.99
CA GLU A 183 25.55 -0.38 -23.29
C GLU A 183 24.14 0.19 -23.50
N ALA A 184 23.32 0.42 -22.44
CA ALA A 184 21.93 0.85 -22.53
C ALA A 184 21.74 2.11 -23.42
N LYS A 185 22.60 3.10 -23.27
CA LYS A 185 22.62 4.30 -24.13
C LYS A 185 22.86 4.00 -25.59
N LYS A 186 23.76 3.07 -25.90
CA LYS A 186 24.07 2.64 -27.28
C LYS A 186 22.91 1.86 -27.89
N ILE A 187 22.27 0.98 -27.10
CA ILE A 187 21.06 0.26 -27.52
C ILE A 187 19.95 1.28 -27.82
N HIS A 188 19.73 2.25 -26.93
CA HIS A 188 18.75 3.30 -27.16
C HIS A 188 19.03 4.15 -28.41
N GLN A 189 20.28 4.49 -28.68
CA GLN A 189 20.67 5.20 -29.92
C GLN A 189 20.39 4.36 -31.17
N THR A 190 20.63 3.04 -31.10
CA THR A 190 20.44 2.13 -32.24
C THR A 190 18.97 1.87 -32.52
N TYR A 191 18.13 1.77 -31.46
CA TYR A 191 16.72 1.43 -31.54
C TYR A 191 15.83 2.54 -30.94
N LYS A 192 16.10 3.79 -31.31
CA LYS A 192 15.48 4.98 -30.69
C LYS A 192 13.95 4.98 -30.71
N GLU A 193 13.34 4.49 -31.79
CA GLU A 193 11.88 4.46 -31.93
C GLU A 193 11.23 3.35 -31.10
N GLN A 194 11.96 2.25 -30.87
CA GLN A 194 11.45 1.09 -30.13
C GLN A 194 11.83 1.11 -28.66
N THR A 195 12.66 2.06 -28.21
CA THR A 195 13.18 2.01 -26.84
C THR A 195 12.91 3.29 -26.07
N ILE A 196 12.72 3.14 -24.77
CA ILE A 196 12.68 4.23 -23.78
C ILE A 196 13.86 3.98 -22.84
N LEU A 197 14.73 4.99 -22.68
CA LEU A 197 15.79 4.95 -21.68
C LEU A 197 15.15 5.11 -20.30
N GLN A 198 15.33 4.13 -19.43
CA GLN A 198 14.78 4.15 -18.08
C GLN A 198 15.75 4.84 -17.11
N ASP A 199 17.03 4.45 -17.20
CA ASP A 199 18.12 5.04 -16.43
C ASP A 199 19.46 4.87 -17.19
N SER A 200 20.60 5.03 -16.51
CA SER A 200 21.93 4.97 -17.13
C SER A 200 22.28 3.62 -17.74
N ASP A 201 21.72 2.53 -17.22
CA ASP A 201 22.07 1.14 -17.55
C ASP A 201 20.87 0.24 -17.86
N SER A 202 19.67 0.82 -17.99
CA SER A 202 18.46 0.08 -18.37
C SER A 202 17.61 0.79 -19.42
N ILE A 203 16.96 0.01 -20.27
CA ILE A 203 16.00 0.48 -21.27
C ILE A 203 14.74 -0.40 -21.23
N ILE A 204 13.64 0.17 -21.65
CA ILE A 204 12.42 -0.54 -22.03
C ILE A 204 12.39 -0.64 -23.55
N TYR A 205 12.44 -1.86 -24.09
CA TYR A 205 12.27 -2.13 -25.52
C TYR A 205 10.82 -2.49 -25.82
N LYS A 206 10.14 -1.73 -26.65
CA LYS A 206 8.77 -1.95 -27.09
C LYS A 206 8.78 -2.85 -28.34
N MET A 207 8.06 -3.96 -28.30
CA MET A 207 7.86 -4.86 -29.43
C MET A 207 6.54 -4.55 -30.12
N ASP A 208 6.52 -4.63 -31.45
CA ASP A 208 5.29 -4.48 -32.24
C ASP A 208 4.40 -5.72 -32.10
N ASN A 209 5.02 -6.90 -32.01
CA ASN A 209 4.32 -8.16 -31.82
C ASN A 209 4.91 -8.95 -30.63
N PRO A 210 4.13 -9.27 -29.59
CA PRO A 210 4.59 -10.08 -28.45
C PRO A 210 5.13 -11.46 -28.83
N ASP A 211 4.66 -12.05 -29.93
CA ASP A 211 5.10 -13.38 -30.41
C ASP A 211 6.54 -13.36 -30.90
N GLU A 212 7.07 -12.19 -31.25
CA GLU A 212 8.46 -12.04 -31.67
C GLU A 212 9.46 -11.93 -30.52
N LYS A 213 8.99 -11.98 -29.28
CA LYS A 213 9.79 -11.83 -28.07
C LYS A 213 11.13 -12.61 -28.14
N LYS A 214 11.08 -13.90 -28.46
CA LYS A 214 12.29 -14.72 -28.52
C LYS A 214 13.29 -14.20 -29.57
N LYS A 215 12.82 -13.78 -30.73
CA LYS A 215 13.68 -13.25 -31.81
C LYS A 215 14.32 -11.94 -31.37
N VAL A 216 13.55 -11.03 -30.75
CA VAL A 216 14.06 -9.74 -30.26
C VAL A 216 15.10 -9.96 -29.17
N MET A 217 14.82 -10.83 -28.19
CA MET A 217 15.78 -11.14 -27.13
C MET A 217 17.08 -11.72 -27.69
N GLN A 218 17.00 -12.70 -28.60
CA GLN A 218 18.17 -13.29 -29.25
C GLN A 218 18.97 -12.28 -30.05
N LYS A 219 18.30 -11.35 -30.74
CA LYS A 219 18.94 -10.28 -31.50
C LYS A 219 19.72 -9.35 -30.56
N LEU A 220 19.08 -8.85 -29.51
CA LEU A 220 19.70 -7.96 -28.55
C LEU A 220 20.91 -8.59 -27.85
N ILE A 221 20.79 -9.84 -27.40
CA ILE A 221 21.89 -10.58 -26.75
C ILE A 221 23.08 -10.82 -27.72
N LYS A 222 22.80 -10.97 -29.01
CA LYS A 222 23.84 -11.16 -30.01
C LYS A 222 24.59 -9.87 -30.35
N GLU A 223 23.90 -8.73 -30.31
CA GLU A 223 24.44 -7.45 -30.76
C GLU A 223 25.07 -6.63 -29.62
N PHE A 224 24.66 -6.87 -28.38
CA PHE A 224 25.07 -6.09 -27.20
C PHE A 224 25.41 -6.97 -26.02
N ASP A 225 26.23 -6.43 -25.10
CA ASP A 225 26.51 -7.05 -23.81
C ASP A 225 25.31 -6.83 -22.86
N ILE A 226 24.42 -7.84 -22.78
CA ILE A 226 23.20 -7.79 -21.98
C ILE A 226 23.42 -8.48 -20.65
N ARG A 227 23.19 -7.76 -19.56
CA ARG A 227 23.26 -8.25 -18.18
C ARG A 227 21.97 -9.02 -17.81
N THR A 228 20.83 -8.38 -18.05
CA THR A 228 19.50 -8.94 -17.81
C THR A 228 18.57 -8.58 -18.95
N ILE A 229 17.71 -9.50 -19.36
CA ILE A 229 16.62 -9.25 -20.31
C ILE A 229 15.40 -10.06 -19.93
N GLY A 230 14.26 -9.40 -19.76
CA GLY A 230 13.02 -10.04 -19.37
C GLY A 230 11.78 -9.26 -19.84
N ILE A 231 10.60 -9.79 -19.59
CA ILE A 231 9.37 -9.06 -19.82
C ILE A 231 9.33 -7.90 -18.84
N PHE A 232 9.03 -6.69 -19.32
CA PHE A 232 8.75 -5.56 -18.46
C PHE A 232 7.36 -5.76 -17.85
N GLU A 233 7.32 -5.90 -16.53
CA GLU A 233 6.08 -5.90 -15.76
C GLU A 233 5.91 -4.51 -15.15
N PRO A 234 4.82 -3.79 -15.45
CA PRO A 234 4.59 -2.47 -14.88
C PRO A 234 4.47 -2.58 -13.35
N THR A 235 5.01 -1.58 -12.65
CA THR A 235 4.76 -1.41 -11.23
C THR A 235 3.33 -0.88 -11.01
N LEU A 236 2.80 -0.99 -9.80
CA LEU A 236 1.52 -0.33 -9.49
C LEU A 236 1.60 1.19 -9.63
N GLY A 237 2.80 1.77 -9.43
CA GLY A 237 3.05 3.18 -9.69
C GLY A 237 2.81 3.55 -11.16
N ASP A 238 3.36 2.75 -12.10
CA ASP A 238 3.14 2.97 -13.55
C ASP A 238 1.64 2.89 -13.90
N ILE A 239 0.96 1.90 -13.33
CA ILE A 239 -0.49 1.70 -13.53
C ILE A 239 -1.28 2.87 -12.95
N PHE A 240 -0.94 3.32 -11.74
CA PHE A 240 -1.59 4.46 -11.10
C PHE A 240 -1.46 5.73 -11.95
N VAL A 241 -0.26 6.04 -12.44
CA VAL A 241 -0.02 7.20 -13.31
C VAL A 241 -0.84 7.13 -14.60
N GLU A 242 -1.03 5.93 -15.16
CA GLU A 242 -1.84 5.76 -16.36
C GLU A 242 -3.32 6.07 -16.12
N TYR A 243 -3.89 5.61 -14.99
CA TYR A 243 -5.31 5.72 -14.69
C TYR A 243 -5.69 6.97 -13.89
N ALA A 244 -4.86 7.41 -12.97
CA ALA A 244 -5.16 8.53 -12.07
C ALA A 244 -4.39 9.80 -12.39
N GLY A 245 -3.24 9.72 -13.09
CA GLY A 245 -2.43 10.88 -13.45
C GLY A 245 -3.15 11.79 -14.45
N ASP A 246 -3.12 13.11 -14.20
CA ASP A 246 -3.53 14.11 -15.16
C ASP A 246 -2.46 14.27 -16.24
N GLU A 247 -2.81 14.84 -17.40
CA GLU A 247 -1.82 15.06 -18.47
C GLU A 247 -0.65 15.93 -18.00
N HIS A 248 -0.89 16.85 -17.07
CA HIS A 248 0.14 17.67 -16.43
C HIS A 248 1.04 16.85 -15.50
N GLU A 249 0.46 16.00 -14.64
CA GLU A 249 1.21 15.10 -13.75
C GLU A 249 2.00 14.05 -14.53
N LYS A 250 1.41 13.54 -15.64
CA LYS A 250 2.11 12.63 -16.56
C LYS A 250 3.30 13.31 -17.24
N ALA A 251 3.21 14.61 -17.50
CA ALA A 251 4.29 15.41 -18.08
C ALA A 251 5.35 15.77 -17.03
N GLU A 252 4.96 16.12 -15.81
CA GLU A 252 5.87 16.43 -14.70
C GLU A 252 6.67 15.21 -14.25
N ILE A 253 6.01 14.03 -14.09
CA ILE A 253 6.70 12.79 -13.77
C ILE A 253 7.71 12.42 -14.87
N LYS A 254 7.33 12.60 -16.14
CA LYS A 254 8.28 12.43 -17.24
C LYS A 254 9.45 13.43 -17.20
N GLN A 255 9.22 14.65 -16.73
CA GLN A 255 10.28 15.66 -16.58
C GLN A 255 11.16 15.42 -15.36
N LEU A 256 10.58 15.01 -14.22
CA LEU A 256 11.30 14.60 -13.02
C LEU A 256 12.17 13.37 -13.28
N ASP A 257 11.61 12.37 -13.94
CA ASP A 257 12.32 11.20 -14.43
C ASP A 257 13.48 11.58 -15.41
N GLN A 258 13.37 12.66 -16.15
CA GLN A 258 14.43 13.16 -17.02
C GLN A 258 15.46 14.01 -16.29
N MET A 259 15.07 14.74 -15.23
CA MET A 259 15.97 15.57 -14.41
C MET A 259 16.82 14.74 -13.43
N GLU A 260 16.26 13.70 -12.83
CA GLU A 260 17.02 12.75 -12.01
C GLU A 260 18.03 11.93 -12.85
N LYS A 261 17.81 11.82 -14.15
CA LYS A 261 18.65 11.11 -15.13
C LYS A 261 19.73 11.99 -15.78
N GLY A 262 19.76 13.28 -15.44
CA GLY A 262 20.69 14.27 -16.01
C GLY A 262 21.82 14.73 -15.09
N ASN A 263 21.94 14.18 -13.86
CA ASN A 263 23.03 14.48 -12.93
C ASN A 263 24.00 13.29 -12.77
#